data_36a22391520f7a3fdb285f1549a3cf02
#
_entry.id   36a22391520f7a3fdb285f1549a3cf02
#
_cell.length_a   1.000
_cell.length_b   1.000
_cell.length_c   1.000
_cell.angle_alpha   90.00
_cell.angle_beta   90.00
_cell.angle_gamma   90.00
#
_symmetry.space_group_name_H-M   'P 1'
#
loop_
_entity.id
_entity.type
_entity.pdbx_description
1 polymer ?
#
loop_
_entity_poly.entity_id
_entity_poly.type
_entity_poly.pdbx_seq_one_letter_code
_entity_poly.pdbx_strand_id
1 'polypeptide(L)'
;LLKQWRIQKNHEVPLLRNNYETILQRSGLKRDSHSGKALRHILDTLPRDEVFQCSTDELFDIAMAVLDLRERARTRLFVRQDRYGRFFSVLAYVPRDRFNTEVRERIEAMLTDHFNAERIDSTVLLDESPLARVHSIVRPKRGASAEWNAGQLDVRIAQIVRNWADDLREELVARNGEERGNKLAARYGKALPAGYIEKVSPQNAAEDVELAAALEDADDIRLNL
;
A
#
# COMPACT_ATOMS: atom_id res chain seq x y z
N LEU A 1 -30.84 -2.99 16.20
CA LEU A 1 -29.93 -1.89 16.59
C LEU A 1 -28.49 -2.10 16.05
N LEU A 2 -27.84 -3.26 16.26
CA LEU A 2 -26.44 -3.50 15.84
C LEU A 2 -26.22 -3.47 14.32
N LYS A 3 -27.21 -3.77 13.48
CA LYS A 3 -27.09 -3.70 12.01
C LYS A 3 -27.11 -2.25 11.47
N GLN A 4 -27.83 -1.34 12.11
CA GLN A 4 -27.89 0.08 11.72
C GLN A 4 -26.56 0.81 11.95
N TRP A 5 -25.82 0.47 12.99
CA TRP A 5 -24.51 1.06 13.29
C TRP A 5 -23.43 0.78 12.24
N ARG A 6 -23.56 -0.31 11.47
CA ARG A 6 -22.61 -0.65 10.41
C ARG A 6 -22.70 0.22 9.16
N ILE A 7 -23.81 0.95 8.98
CA ILE A 7 -24.11 1.71 7.76
C ILE A 7 -23.82 3.21 7.93
N GLN A 8 -23.76 3.71 9.18
CA GLN A 8 -23.49 5.13 9.45
C GLN A 8 -22.03 5.48 9.16
N LYS A 9 -21.78 6.67 8.61
CA LYS A 9 -20.42 7.19 8.45
C LYS A 9 -19.85 7.62 9.80
N ASN A 10 -18.52 7.66 9.94
CA ASN A 10 -17.87 7.99 11.21
C ASN A 10 -18.28 9.37 11.75
N HIS A 11 -18.48 10.36 10.89
CA HIS A 11 -18.95 11.70 11.30
C HIS A 11 -20.40 11.75 11.80
N GLU A 12 -21.21 10.75 11.52
CA GLU A 12 -22.59 10.65 12.00
C GLU A 12 -22.67 10.11 13.45
N VAL A 13 -21.58 9.49 13.92
CA VAL A 13 -21.50 8.95 15.29
C VAL A 13 -21.14 10.08 16.25
N PRO A 14 -21.98 10.43 17.24
CA PRO A 14 -21.76 11.59 18.11
C PRO A 14 -20.41 11.60 18.83
N LEU A 15 -19.94 10.45 19.30
CA LEU A 15 -18.65 10.31 20.00
C LEU A 15 -17.44 10.53 19.06
N LEU A 16 -17.57 10.23 17.78
CA LEU A 16 -16.50 10.37 16.80
C LEU A 16 -16.50 11.74 16.13
N ARG A 17 -17.63 12.44 16.15
CA ARG A 17 -17.80 13.73 15.48
C ARG A 17 -16.81 14.77 15.97
N ASN A 18 -16.54 14.82 17.28
CA ASN A 18 -15.61 15.81 17.84
C ASN A 18 -14.18 15.60 17.30
N ASN A 19 -13.68 14.35 17.28
CA ASN A 19 -12.37 14.03 16.71
C ASN A 19 -12.33 14.37 15.22
N TYR A 20 -13.39 14.03 14.49
CA TYR A 20 -13.55 14.32 13.07
C TYR A 20 -13.45 15.82 12.76
N GLU A 21 -14.24 16.66 13.45
CA GLU A 21 -14.23 18.10 13.28
C GLU A 21 -12.90 18.74 13.69
N THR A 22 -12.29 18.26 14.78
CA THR A 22 -10.97 18.72 15.23
C THR A 22 -9.89 18.44 14.18
N ILE A 23 -9.88 17.23 13.59
CA ILE A 23 -8.93 16.87 12.55
C ILE A 23 -9.11 17.75 11.30
N LEU A 24 -10.35 17.97 10.87
CA LEU A 24 -10.65 18.84 9.72
C LEU A 24 -10.20 20.29 9.96
N GLN A 25 -10.45 20.83 11.14
CA GLN A 25 -10.01 22.18 11.49
C GLN A 25 -8.49 22.29 11.53
N ARG A 26 -7.82 21.34 12.18
CA ARG A 26 -6.37 21.29 12.31
C ARG A 26 -5.64 21.13 10.98
N SER A 27 -6.25 20.44 10.01
CA SER A 27 -5.68 20.27 8.68
C SER A 27 -5.53 21.57 7.89
N GLY A 28 -6.29 22.62 8.23
CA GLY A 28 -6.33 23.88 7.50
C GLY A 28 -6.91 23.79 6.09
N LEU A 29 -7.41 22.62 5.68
CA LEU A 29 -7.94 22.39 4.35
C LEU A 29 -9.36 22.98 4.22
N LYS A 30 -9.61 23.67 3.10
CA LYS A 30 -10.96 24.14 2.78
C LYS A 30 -11.90 22.95 2.57
N ARG A 31 -13.06 22.96 3.21
CA ARG A 31 -14.05 21.85 3.19
C ARG A 31 -14.44 21.40 1.78
N ASP A 32 -14.57 22.35 0.86
CA ASP A 32 -15.00 22.10 -0.52
C ASP A 32 -13.86 21.87 -1.50
N SER A 33 -12.60 21.98 -1.06
CA SER A 33 -11.44 21.65 -1.88
C SER A 33 -11.34 20.15 -2.15
N HIS A 34 -10.63 19.77 -3.20
CA HIS A 34 -10.36 18.36 -3.51
C HIS A 34 -9.72 17.62 -2.32
N SER A 35 -8.66 18.19 -1.74
CA SER A 35 -7.98 17.61 -0.57
C SER A 35 -8.87 17.57 0.67
N GLY A 36 -9.74 18.58 0.90
CA GLY A 36 -10.70 18.56 2.00
C GLY A 36 -11.77 17.48 1.86
N LYS A 37 -12.27 17.25 0.65
CA LYS A 37 -13.19 16.13 0.34
C LYS A 37 -12.50 14.79 0.49
N ALA A 38 -11.24 14.67 0.03
CA ALA A 38 -10.43 13.46 0.17
C ALA A 38 -10.16 13.14 1.64
N LEU A 39 -9.78 14.13 2.48
CA LEU A 39 -9.58 13.93 3.91
C LEU A 39 -10.85 13.44 4.62
N ARG A 40 -12.02 14.03 4.30
CA ARG A 40 -13.30 13.53 4.83
C ARG A 40 -13.56 12.09 4.45
N HIS A 41 -13.35 11.74 3.20
CA HIS A 41 -13.52 10.36 2.73
C HIS A 41 -12.59 9.39 3.48
N ILE A 42 -11.33 9.77 3.70
CA ILE A 42 -10.40 8.98 4.49
C ILE A 42 -10.93 8.76 5.91
N LEU A 43 -11.33 9.82 6.60
CA LEU A 43 -11.85 9.74 7.97
C LEU A 43 -13.15 8.91 8.05
N ASP A 44 -14.05 9.03 7.06
CA ASP A 44 -15.29 8.27 7.00
C ASP A 44 -15.08 6.78 6.76
N THR A 45 -14.01 6.42 6.04
CA THR A 45 -13.71 5.04 5.67
C THR A 45 -12.75 4.35 6.63
N LEU A 46 -12.07 5.07 7.54
CA LEU A 46 -11.25 4.44 8.58
C LEU A 46 -12.06 3.40 9.38
N PRO A 47 -11.45 2.26 9.77
CA PRO A 47 -12.10 1.29 10.61
C PRO A 47 -12.57 1.94 11.91
N ARG A 48 -13.81 1.69 12.31
CA ARG A 48 -14.37 2.31 13.52
C ARG A 48 -13.58 2.01 14.77
N ASP A 49 -13.12 0.77 14.89
CA ASP A 49 -12.33 0.35 16.03
C ASP A 49 -11.04 1.19 16.16
N GLU A 50 -10.45 1.58 15.04
CA GLU A 50 -9.32 2.50 15.03
C GLU A 50 -9.71 3.90 15.48
N VAL A 51 -10.81 4.44 14.94
CA VAL A 51 -11.30 5.79 15.30
C VAL A 51 -11.68 5.89 16.77
N PHE A 52 -12.15 4.79 17.39
CA PHE A 52 -12.46 4.75 18.83
C PHE A 52 -11.23 4.57 19.73
N GLN A 53 -10.18 3.91 19.24
CA GLN A 53 -9.05 3.51 20.08
C GLN A 53 -7.84 4.43 19.91
N CYS A 54 -7.72 5.11 18.78
CA CYS A 54 -6.66 6.10 18.54
C CYS A 54 -6.97 7.43 19.23
N SER A 55 -5.93 8.12 19.65
CA SER A 55 -6.02 9.53 20.01
C SER A 55 -6.32 10.41 18.77
N THR A 56 -6.76 11.64 18.99
CA THR A 56 -7.00 12.60 17.90
C THR A 56 -5.70 12.91 17.14
N ASP A 57 -4.55 12.92 17.82
CA ASP A 57 -3.23 13.16 17.21
C ASP A 57 -2.83 11.99 16.28
N GLU A 58 -2.95 10.75 16.76
CA GLU A 58 -2.68 9.56 15.95
C GLU A 58 -3.58 9.49 14.72
N LEU A 59 -4.88 9.79 14.89
CA LEU A 59 -5.83 9.82 13.76
C LEU A 59 -5.49 10.93 12.76
N PHE A 60 -5.05 12.09 13.24
CA PHE A 60 -4.62 13.18 12.39
C PHE A 60 -3.40 12.77 11.55
N ASP A 61 -2.38 12.20 12.19
CA ASP A 61 -1.15 11.77 11.53
C ASP A 61 -1.43 10.68 10.48
N ILE A 62 -2.26 9.68 10.82
CA ILE A 62 -2.69 8.64 9.87
C ILE A 62 -3.45 9.27 8.70
N ALA A 63 -4.43 10.12 8.97
CA ALA A 63 -5.28 10.68 7.93
C ALA A 63 -4.50 11.59 6.96
N MET A 64 -3.58 12.40 7.47
CA MET A 64 -2.72 13.28 6.66
C MET A 64 -1.70 12.47 5.86
N ALA A 65 -1.10 11.42 6.45
CA ALA A 65 -0.21 10.53 5.72
C ALA A 65 -0.94 9.78 4.60
N VAL A 66 -2.17 9.30 4.84
CA VAL A 66 -2.99 8.65 3.80
C VAL A 66 -3.38 9.63 2.70
N LEU A 67 -3.62 10.90 3.05
CA LEU A 67 -3.90 11.95 2.06
C LEU A 67 -2.70 12.17 1.12
N ASP A 68 -1.47 12.26 1.65
CA ASP A 68 -0.24 12.34 0.87
C ASP A 68 -0.01 11.11 -0.02
N LEU A 69 -0.30 9.92 0.50
CA LEU A 69 -0.18 8.67 -0.25
C LEU A 69 -1.10 8.63 -1.48
N ARG A 70 -2.29 9.24 -1.43
CA ARG A 70 -3.21 9.28 -2.58
C ARG A 70 -2.63 10.02 -3.77
N GLU A 71 -1.83 11.04 -3.54
CA GLU A 71 -1.20 11.83 -4.59
C GLU A 71 -0.02 11.09 -5.23
N ARG A 72 0.66 10.23 -4.45
CA ARG A 72 1.91 9.56 -4.86
C ARG A 72 1.77 8.07 -5.10
N ALA A 73 0.61 7.47 -4.81
CA ALA A 73 0.32 6.05 -4.94
C ALA A 73 1.43 5.14 -4.35
N ARG A 74 1.88 5.44 -3.14
CA ARG A 74 2.91 4.66 -2.43
C ARG A 74 2.29 3.68 -1.44
N THR A 75 3.05 2.66 -1.11
CA THR A 75 2.71 1.70 -0.04
C THR A 75 3.11 2.26 1.31
N ARG A 76 2.23 2.13 2.30
CA ARG A 76 2.49 2.53 3.69
C ARG A 76 1.76 1.61 4.66
N LEU A 77 2.35 1.46 5.84
CA LEU A 77 1.79 0.65 6.91
C LEU A 77 1.75 1.45 8.21
N PHE A 78 0.61 1.37 8.91
CA PHE A 78 0.43 1.92 10.24
C PHE A 78 0.16 0.79 11.21
N VAL A 79 0.90 0.75 12.30
CA VAL A 79 0.77 -0.27 13.35
C VAL A 79 0.40 0.40 14.65
N ARG A 80 -0.60 -0.13 15.31
CA ARG A 80 -0.98 0.24 16.66
C ARG A 80 -1.11 -1.00 17.53
N GLN A 81 -0.49 -1.01 18.68
CA GLN A 81 -0.71 -2.03 19.68
C GLN A 81 -1.94 -1.73 20.52
N ASP A 82 -2.76 -2.74 20.77
CA ASP A 82 -3.85 -2.65 21.75
C ASP A 82 -3.31 -2.24 23.13
N ARG A 83 -4.07 -1.42 23.84
CA ARG A 83 -3.70 -0.89 25.16
C ARG A 83 -3.29 -1.98 26.18
N TYR A 84 -3.83 -3.18 26.02
CA TYR A 84 -3.55 -4.34 26.88
C TYR A 84 -2.60 -5.36 26.23
N GLY A 85 -2.00 -5.03 25.09
CA GLY A 85 -1.07 -5.91 24.38
C GLY A 85 -1.69 -7.18 23.80
N ARG A 86 -3.01 -7.24 23.64
CA ARG A 86 -3.74 -8.44 23.20
C ARG A 86 -3.64 -8.67 21.69
N PHE A 87 -3.46 -7.60 20.92
CA PHE A 87 -3.35 -7.64 19.46
C PHE A 87 -2.66 -6.39 18.92
N PHE A 88 -2.23 -6.49 17.69
CA PHE A 88 -1.82 -5.34 16.89
C PHE A 88 -2.89 -5.08 15.83
N SER A 89 -3.25 -3.81 15.66
CA SER A 89 -4.04 -3.36 14.54
C SER A 89 -3.11 -2.77 13.49
N VAL A 90 -3.21 -3.29 12.28
CA VAL A 90 -2.34 -2.92 11.17
C VAL A 90 -3.19 -2.42 10.01
N LEU A 91 -2.95 -1.18 9.58
CA LEU A 91 -3.54 -0.59 8.38
C LEU A 91 -2.47 -0.55 7.29
N ALA A 92 -2.60 -1.38 6.27
CA ALA A 92 -1.73 -1.36 5.11
C ALA A 92 -2.45 -0.70 3.93
N TYR A 93 -1.83 0.32 3.36
CA TYR A 93 -2.27 1.00 2.14
C TYR A 93 -1.36 0.61 1.00
N VAL A 94 -1.95 0.17 -0.10
CA VAL A 94 -1.27 -0.36 -1.28
C VAL A 94 -1.87 0.28 -2.53
N PRO A 95 -1.08 0.67 -3.55
CA PRO A 95 -1.62 1.10 -4.83
C PRO A 95 -2.61 0.08 -5.39
N ARG A 96 -3.80 0.55 -5.78
CA ARG A 96 -4.92 -0.32 -6.16
C ARG A 96 -4.62 -1.19 -7.39
N ASP A 97 -3.86 -0.64 -8.34
CA ASP A 97 -3.43 -1.32 -9.55
C ASP A 97 -2.44 -2.47 -9.31
N ARG A 98 -1.81 -2.49 -8.12
CA ARG A 98 -0.88 -3.54 -7.68
C ARG A 98 -1.48 -4.50 -6.66
N PHE A 99 -2.71 -4.23 -6.21
CA PHE A 99 -3.35 -5.03 -5.18
C PHE A 99 -4.14 -6.20 -5.79
N ASN A 100 -3.82 -7.40 -5.35
CA ASN A 100 -4.53 -8.64 -5.69
C ASN A 100 -4.54 -9.60 -4.49
N THR A 101 -5.12 -10.78 -4.67
CA THR A 101 -5.22 -11.80 -3.62
C THR A 101 -3.84 -12.27 -3.14
N GLU A 102 -2.90 -12.47 -4.06
CA GLU A 102 -1.54 -12.91 -3.72
C GLU A 102 -0.80 -11.88 -2.87
N VAL A 103 -0.87 -10.59 -3.25
CA VAL A 103 -0.28 -9.50 -2.47
C VAL A 103 -0.89 -9.46 -1.06
N ARG A 104 -2.21 -9.62 -0.92
CA ARG A 104 -2.88 -9.70 0.39
C ARG A 104 -2.33 -10.85 1.22
N GLU A 105 -2.24 -12.05 0.65
CA GLU A 105 -1.76 -13.25 1.36
C GLU A 105 -0.29 -13.10 1.78
N ARG A 106 0.54 -12.52 0.93
CA ARG A 106 1.95 -12.23 1.26
C ARG A 106 2.08 -11.19 2.38
N ILE A 107 1.20 -10.17 2.42
CA ILE A 107 1.14 -9.22 3.54
C ILE A 107 0.74 -9.93 4.83
N GLU A 108 -0.29 -10.76 4.80
CA GLU A 108 -0.75 -11.54 5.96
C GLU A 108 0.33 -12.49 6.48
N ALA A 109 1.03 -13.18 5.58
CA ALA A 109 2.15 -14.06 5.93
C ALA A 109 3.32 -13.28 6.57
N MET A 110 3.68 -12.12 6.01
CA MET A 110 4.72 -11.24 6.55
C MET A 110 4.38 -10.74 7.95
N LEU A 111 3.12 -10.33 8.17
CA LEU A 111 2.65 -9.88 9.48
C LEU A 111 2.59 -11.04 10.49
N THR A 112 2.15 -12.23 10.06
CA THR A 112 2.11 -13.44 10.88
C THR A 112 3.50 -13.82 11.38
N ASP A 113 4.48 -13.81 10.50
CA ASP A 113 5.87 -14.09 10.81
C ASP A 113 6.46 -13.03 11.75
N HIS A 114 6.32 -11.75 11.38
CA HIS A 114 6.92 -10.63 12.12
C HIS A 114 6.41 -10.53 13.57
N PHE A 115 5.10 -10.70 13.78
CA PHE A 115 4.48 -10.60 15.09
C PHE A 115 4.37 -11.94 15.82
N ASN A 116 4.91 -13.05 15.28
CA ASN A 116 4.73 -14.40 15.77
C ASN A 116 3.26 -14.68 16.11
N ALA A 117 2.37 -14.41 15.12
CA ALA A 117 0.95 -14.42 15.34
C ALA A 117 0.38 -15.84 15.45
N GLU A 118 -0.53 -16.02 16.41
CA GLU A 118 -1.39 -17.21 16.51
C GLU A 118 -2.55 -17.10 15.49
N ARG A 119 -3.04 -15.88 15.28
CA ARG A 119 -4.18 -15.59 14.40
C ARG A 119 -4.09 -14.21 13.78
N ILE A 120 -4.50 -14.13 12.53
CA ILE A 120 -4.71 -12.88 11.79
C ILE A 120 -6.12 -12.86 11.21
N ASP A 121 -6.82 -11.74 11.38
CA ASP A 121 -8.13 -11.49 10.78
C ASP A 121 -8.02 -10.21 9.93
N SER A 122 -8.18 -10.31 8.62
CA SER A 122 -8.03 -9.18 7.71
C SER A 122 -9.33 -8.82 6.99
N THR A 123 -9.53 -7.53 6.79
CA THR A 123 -10.59 -6.97 5.96
C THR A 123 -9.99 -6.06 4.89
N VAL A 124 -10.55 -6.10 3.68
CA VAL A 124 -10.09 -5.30 2.55
C VAL A 124 -11.14 -4.27 2.20
N LEU A 125 -10.72 -3.02 2.01
CA LEU A 125 -11.54 -1.97 1.41
C LEU A 125 -10.96 -1.60 0.04
N LEU A 126 -11.79 -1.76 -0.98
CA LEU A 126 -11.57 -1.27 -2.34
C LEU A 126 -12.71 -0.30 -2.66
N ASP A 127 -12.40 0.98 -2.65
CA ASP A 127 -13.35 2.05 -2.99
C ASP A 127 -12.87 2.84 -4.22
N GLU A 128 -13.32 4.06 -4.42
CA GLU A 128 -12.87 4.94 -5.51
C GLU A 128 -11.46 5.52 -5.27
N SER A 129 -10.83 5.21 -4.15
CA SER A 129 -9.44 5.62 -3.85
C SER A 129 -8.45 4.92 -4.80
N PRO A 130 -7.35 5.60 -5.17
CA PRO A 130 -6.22 4.96 -5.86
C PRO A 130 -5.49 3.94 -4.98
N LEU A 131 -5.88 3.80 -3.70
CA LEU A 131 -5.29 2.88 -2.73
C LEU A 131 -6.30 1.81 -2.32
N ALA A 132 -5.84 0.57 -2.27
CA ALA A 132 -6.47 -0.50 -1.53
C ALA A 132 -6.06 -0.41 -0.05
N ARG A 133 -6.97 -0.65 0.88
CA ARG A 133 -6.66 -0.73 2.30
C ARG A 133 -6.89 -2.14 2.82
N VAL A 134 -5.86 -2.71 3.43
CA VAL A 134 -5.95 -3.96 4.20
C VAL A 134 -5.88 -3.60 5.67
N HIS A 135 -6.91 -3.93 6.43
CA HIS A 135 -6.94 -3.79 7.89
C HIS A 135 -6.83 -5.18 8.51
N SER A 136 -5.74 -5.42 9.23
CA SER A 136 -5.43 -6.70 9.85
C SER A 136 -5.38 -6.58 11.36
N ILE A 137 -6.12 -7.45 12.06
CA ILE A 137 -6.01 -7.65 13.50
C ILE A 137 -5.11 -8.85 13.73
N VAL A 138 -3.91 -8.60 14.22
CA VAL A 138 -2.85 -9.60 14.42
C VAL A 138 -2.78 -9.96 15.90
N ARG A 139 -3.07 -11.21 16.24
CA ARG A 139 -2.99 -11.71 17.62
C ARG A 139 -1.71 -12.52 17.80
N PRO A 140 -0.72 -11.99 18.57
CA PRO A 140 0.51 -12.73 18.84
C PRO A 140 0.25 -13.94 19.73
N LYS A 141 1.11 -14.94 19.66
CA LYS A 141 1.13 -16.06 20.60
C LYS A 141 1.37 -15.56 22.03
N ARG A 142 0.84 -16.27 23.01
CA ARG A 142 1.03 -15.90 24.42
C ARG A 142 2.52 -15.81 24.77
N GLY A 143 2.94 -14.69 25.38
CA GLY A 143 4.33 -14.44 25.77
C GLY A 143 5.23 -13.98 24.63
N ALA A 144 4.73 -13.84 23.40
CA ALA A 144 5.49 -13.20 22.34
C ALA A 144 5.50 -11.69 22.58
N SER A 145 6.69 -11.14 22.77
CA SER A 145 6.95 -9.69 22.71
C SER A 145 7.37 -9.35 21.29
N ALA A 146 6.61 -8.54 20.62
CA ALA A 146 6.98 -8.05 19.30
C ALA A 146 7.34 -6.57 19.39
N GLU A 147 8.62 -6.27 19.21
CA GLU A 147 9.06 -4.92 18.91
C GLU A 147 8.88 -4.71 17.41
N TRP A 148 8.39 -3.54 17.01
CA TRP A 148 8.27 -3.22 15.59
C TRP A 148 8.89 -1.88 15.27
N ASN A 149 9.46 -1.80 14.08
CA ASN A 149 9.90 -0.56 13.48
C ASN A 149 9.07 -0.29 12.23
N ALA A 150 8.28 0.79 12.26
CA ALA A 150 7.37 1.13 11.15
C ALA A 150 8.13 1.28 9.82
N GLY A 151 9.32 1.87 9.81
CA GLY A 151 10.12 2.05 8.60
C GLY A 151 10.58 0.71 7.99
N GLN A 152 10.96 -0.26 8.82
CA GLN A 152 11.34 -1.60 8.34
C GLN A 152 10.13 -2.35 7.76
N LEU A 153 8.97 -2.22 8.38
CA LEU A 153 7.74 -2.82 7.88
C LEU A 153 7.28 -2.14 6.58
N ASP A 154 7.42 -0.81 6.45
CA ASP A 154 7.14 -0.09 5.21
C ASP A 154 8.03 -0.59 4.06
N VAL A 155 9.32 -0.85 4.31
CA VAL A 155 10.23 -1.42 3.30
C VAL A 155 9.81 -2.83 2.91
N ARG A 156 9.48 -3.70 3.89
CA ARG A 156 9.04 -5.07 3.61
C ARG A 156 7.75 -5.13 2.80
N ILE A 157 6.76 -4.31 3.15
CA ILE A 157 5.49 -4.28 2.40
C ILE A 157 5.69 -3.69 0.99
N ALA A 158 6.57 -2.70 0.83
CA ALA A 158 6.90 -2.16 -0.49
C ALA A 158 7.53 -3.25 -1.39
N GLN A 159 8.41 -4.10 -0.84
CA GLN A 159 8.98 -5.25 -1.57
C GLN A 159 7.92 -6.29 -1.96
N ILE A 160 6.94 -6.57 -1.07
CA ILE A 160 5.83 -7.48 -1.38
C ILE A 160 4.98 -6.96 -2.54
N VAL A 161 4.77 -5.64 -2.59
CA VAL A 161 3.92 -4.97 -3.58
C VAL A 161 4.65 -4.71 -4.90
N ARG A 162 5.99 -4.80 -4.91
CA ARG A 162 6.76 -4.72 -6.15
C ARG A 162 6.31 -5.82 -7.10
N ASN A 163 6.21 -5.44 -8.37
CA ASN A 163 5.90 -6.38 -9.42
C ASN A 163 7.11 -6.52 -10.37
N TRP A 164 7.06 -7.53 -11.21
CA TRP A 164 8.09 -7.82 -12.20
C TRP A 164 8.47 -6.60 -13.07
N ALA A 165 7.52 -5.73 -13.41
CA ALA A 165 7.78 -4.52 -14.20
C ALA A 165 8.58 -3.45 -13.42
N ASP A 166 8.39 -3.36 -12.09
CA ASP A 166 9.20 -2.47 -11.23
C ASP A 166 10.64 -2.99 -11.16
N ASP A 167 10.82 -4.30 -11.02
CA ASP A 167 12.14 -4.92 -10.98
C ASP A 167 12.87 -4.80 -12.34
N LEU A 168 12.15 -5.00 -13.45
CA LEU A 168 12.68 -4.72 -14.79
C LEU A 168 13.10 -3.26 -14.94
N ARG A 169 12.31 -2.30 -14.47
CA ARG A 169 12.65 -0.89 -14.54
C ARG A 169 13.92 -0.57 -13.78
N GLU A 170 14.07 -1.11 -12.56
CA GLU A 170 15.29 -0.91 -11.77
C GLU A 170 16.51 -1.49 -12.46
N GLU A 171 16.39 -2.68 -13.04
CA GLU A 171 17.48 -3.32 -13.76
C GLU A 171 17.89 -2.49 -15.00
N LEU A 172 16.91 -2.01 -15.78
CA LEU A 172 17.18 -1.13 -16.93
C LEU A 172 17.83 0.19 -16.54
N VAL A 173 17.43 0.77 -15.39
CA VAL A 173 18.05 1.99 -14.86
C VAL A 173 19.48 1.74 -14.39
N ALA A 174 19.73 0.63 -13.69
CA ALA A 174 21.06 0.26 -13.23
C ALA A 174 22.04 0.08 -14.39
N ARG A 175 21.57 -0.50 -15.50
CA ARG A 175 22.41 -0.80 -16.70
C ARG A 175 22.60 0.40 -17.64
N ASN A 176 21.58 1.24 -17.78
CA ASN A 176 21.53 2.29 -18.81
C ASN A 176 21.55 3.73 -18.26
N GLY A 177 21.55 3.90 -16.94
CA GLY A 177 21.34 5.17 -16.28
C GLY A 177 19.86 5.58 -16.22
N GLU A 178 19.56 6.59 -15.40
CA GLU A 178 18.17 6.93 -15.00
C GLU A 178 17.29 7.35 -16.20
N GLU A 179 17.78 8.21 -17.08
CA GLU A 179 16.98 8.73 -18.18
C GLU A 179 16.67 7.65 -19.23
N ARG A 180 17.69 6.92 -19.69
CA ARG A 180 17.53 5.87 -20.72
C ARG A 180 16.80 4.66 -20.18
N GLY A 181 17.12 4.22 -18.96
CA GLY A 181 16.46 3.08 -18.32
C GLY A 181 14.96 3.31 -18.11
N ASN A 182 14.56 4.51 -17.66
CA ASN A 182 13.14 4.87 -17.53
C ASN A 182 12.42 4.92 -18.88
N LYS A 183 13.06 5.43 -19.94
CA LYS A 183 12.48 5.43 -21.30
C LYS A 183 12.24 4.00 -21.82
N LEU A 184 13.21 3.12 -21.65
CA LEU A 184 13.11 1.71 -22.04
C LEU A 184 11.98 0.98 -21.26
N ALA A 185 11.95 1.15 -19.94
CA ALA A 185 10.91 0.56 -19.09
C ALA A 185 9.49 1.07 -19.46
N ALA A 186 9.34 2.37 -19.73
CA ALA A 186 8.05 2.94 -20.12
C ALA A 186 7.55 2.40 -21.47
N ARG A 187 8.48 2.16 -22.42
CA ARG A 187 8.17 1.67 -23.77
C ARG A 187 7.87 0.17 -23.80
N TYR A 188 8.73 -0.63 -23.20
CA TYR A 188 8.68 -2.09 -23.31
C TYR A 188 8.01 -2.79 -22.14
N GLY A 189 7.99 -2.20 -20.93
CA GLY A 189 7.50 -2.85 -19.72
C GLY A 189 6.03 -3.30 -19.78
N LYS A 190 5.21 -2.65 -20.63
CA LYS A 190 3.79 -3.03 -20.85
C LYS A 190 3.57 -3.83 -22.13
N ALA A 191 4.58 -3.96 -22.97
CA ALA A 191 4.49 -4.66 -24.25
C ALA A 191 4.80 -6.15 -24.15
N LEU A 192 5.44 -6.58 -23.06
CA LEU A 192 5.83 -7.96 -22.86
C LEU A 192 4.63 -8.86 -22.50
N PRO A 193 4.47 -10.02 -23.19
CA PRO A 193 3.37 -10.93 -22.94
C PRO A 193 3.41 -11.54 -21.55
N ALA A 194 2.25 -11.87 -20.95
CA ALA A 194 2.16 -12.50 -19.64
C ALA A 194 2.98 -13.80 -19.55
N GLY A 195 2.91 -14.66 -20.56
CA GLY A 195 3.69 -15.91 -20.59
C GLY A 195 5.21 -15.71 -20.67
N TYR A 196 5.70 -14.54 -21.10
CA TYR A 196 7.11 -14.16 -21.02
C TYR A 196 7.46 -13.74 -19.60
N ILE A 197 6.64 -12.88 -18.98
CA ILE A 197 6.82 -12.38 -17.61
C ILE A 197 6.87 -13.53 -16.59
N GLU A 198 6.10 -14.59 -16.80
CA GLU A 198 6.08 -15.77 -15.93
C GLU A 198 7.38 -16.61 -15.99
N LYS A 199 8.09 -16.57 -17.11
CA LYS A 199 9.23 -17.47 -17.37
C LYS A 199 10.58 -16.77 -17.33
N VAL A 200 10.63 -15.48 -17.58
CA VAL A 200 11.87 -14.71 -17.74
C VAL A 200 12.08 -13.80 -16.54
N SER A 201 13.26 -13.83 -15.95
CA SER A 201 13.61 -12.93 -14.84
C SER A 201 13.73 -11.48 -15.33
N PRO A 202 13.52 -10.48 -14.47
CA PRO A 202 13.72 -9.07 -14.83
C PRO A 202 15.12 -8.75 -15.36
N GLN A 203 16.15 -9.46 -14.88
CA GLN A 203 17.55 -9.31 -15.30
C GLN A 203 17.72 -9.72 -16.76
N ASN A 204 17.22 -10.91 -17.10
CA ASN A 204 17.29 -11.41 -18.49
C ASN A 204 16.42 -10.60 -19.43
N ALA A 205 15.25 -10.17 -18.95
CA ALA A 205 14.36 -9.32 -19.73
C ALA A 205 14.97 -7.94 -20.00
N ALA A 206 15.82 -7.41 -19.12
CA ALA A 206 16.54 -6.16 -19.39
C ALA A 206 17.49 -6.30 -20.59
N GLU A 207 18.15 -7.45 -20.74
CA GLU A 207 19.00 -7.75 -21.90
C GLU A 207 18.18 -7.82 -23.19
N ASP A 208 17.04 -8.53 -23.15
CA ASP A 208 16.16 -8.64 -24.30
C ASP A 208 15.58 -7.28 -24.72
N VAL A 209 15.24 -6.42 -23.75
CA VAL A 209 14.77 -5.05 -24.00
C VAL A 209 15.86 -4.17 -24.62
N GLU A 210 17.11 -4.29 -24.17
CA GLU A 210 18.25 -3.58 -24.74
C GLU A 210 18.50 -4.02 -26.19
N LEU A 211 18.42 -5.32 -26.45
CA LEU A 211 18.54 -5.88 -27.80
C LEU A 211 17.40 -5.40 -28.71
N ALA A 212 16.15 -5.44 -28.24
CA ALA A 212 14.99 -4.96 -28.99
C ALA A 212 15.11 -3.47 -29.33
N ALA A 213 15.57 -2.65 -28.39
CA ALA A 213 15.78 -1.23 -28.61
C ALA A 213 16.92 -0.96 -29.63
N ALA A 214 17.97 -1.77 -29.64
CA ALA A 214 19.06 -1.67 -30.61
C ALA A 214 18.66 -2.11 -32.03
N LEU A 215 17.65 -3.01 -32.16
CA LEU A 215 17.13 -3.47 -33.46
C LEU A 215 16.26 -2.42 -34.16
N GLU A 216 15.62 -1.50 -33.41
CA GLU A 216 14.84 -0.43 -34.03
C GLU A 216 15.72 0.57 -34.80
N ASP A 217 17.02 0.64 -34.45
CA ASP A 217 18.00 1.48 -35.14
C ASP A 217 18.73 0.73 -36.27
N ALA A 218 18.48 -0.58 -36.43
CA ALA A 218 19.15 -1.42 -37.43
C ALA A 218 18.16 -2.42 -38.06
N ASP A 219 18.12 -2.52 -39.37
CA ASP A 219 17.36 -3.50 -40.17
C ASP A 219 17.96 -4.93 -40.03
N ASP A 220 18.28 -5.39 -38.82
CA ASP A 220 19.02 -6.64 -38.58
C ASP A 220 18.34 -7.55 -37.54
N ILE A 221 18.49 -8.85 -37.67
CA ILE A 221 17.99 -9.85 -36.75
C ILE A 221 19.11 -10.22 -35.78
N ARG A 222 18.91 -10.00 -34.47
CA ARG A 222 19.82 -10.44 -33.42
C ARG A 222 19.18 -11.55 -32.60
N LEU A 223 19.92 -12.65 -32.40
CA LEU A 223 19.52 -13.79 -31.58
C LEU A 223 20.35 -13.77 -30.28
N ASN A 224 19.64 -13.89 -29.15
CA ASN A 224 20.25 -14.15 -27.85
C ASN A 224 20.28 -15.67 -27.64
N LEU A 225 21.46 -16.26 -27.42
CA LEU A 225 21.68 -17.69 -27.21
C LEU A 225 21.96 -17.96 -25.75
#